data_6478f0bdb566a7983006be5f5b8239c7
#
_entry.id   6478f0bdb566a7983006be5f5b8239c7
#
_cell.length_a   1.000
_cell.length_b   1.000
_cell.length_c   1.000
_cell.angle_alpha   90.00
_cell.angle_beta   90.00
_cell.angle_gamma   90.00
#
_symmetry.space_group_name_H-M   'P 1'
#
loop_
_entity.id
_entity.type
_entity.pdbx_description
1 polymer ?
#
loop_
_entity_poly.entity_id
_entity_poly.type
_entity_poly.pdbx_seq_one_letter_code
_entity_poly.pdbx_strand_id
1 'polypeptide(L)'
;IGFETPAGTKWAHLVVIASASAAAEVFLYEGVTIDDDEGTELTILDRNRNTANTSTMLSFEATPVAGQATWMTEAQVNTANFSATTILDHHILVAGAGSKPAGGNTRSTQEWVLAPSTKYAVVVQNIGASVNTHGITLDWYEHTDL
;
A
#
# COMPACT_ATOMS: atom_id res chain seq x y z
N ILE A 1 -3.00 -0.99 -3.96
CA ILE A 1 -2.79 -2.11 -3.02
C ILE A 1 -3.54 -1.79 -1.75
N GLY A 2 -4.47 -2.66 -1.33
CA GLY A 2 -5.19 -2.57 -0.07
C GLY A 2 -4.68 -3.60 0.94
N PHE A 3 -4.75 -3.28 2.22
CA PHE A 3 -4.43 -4.17 3.33
C PHE A 3 -5.09 -3.68 4.61
N GLU A 4 -5.18 -4.56 5.60
CA GLU A 4 -5.69 -4.23 6.94
C GLU A 4 -4.65 -4.56 8.00
N THR A 5 -4.49 -3.70 8.99
CA THR A 5 -3.69 -3.97 10.17
C THR A 5 -4.49 -4.84 11.14
N PRO A 6 -3.89 -5.87 11.76
CA PRO A 6 -4.61 -6.74 12.67
C PRO A 6 -5.04 -6.01 13.95
N ALA A 7 -6.04 -6.56 14.61
CA ALA A 7 -6.33 -6.24 15.99
C ALA A 7 -5.20 -6.81 16.87
N GLY A 8 -4.49 -5.97 17.61
CA GLY A 8 -3.43 -6.45 18.47
C GLY A 8 -2.48 -5.38 18.96
N THR A 9 -1.40 -5.84 19.60
CA THR A 9 -0.37 -4.99 20.22
C THR A 9 0.84 -4.77 19.30
N LYS A 10 0.85 -5.36 18.10
CA LYS A 10 1.91 -5.11 17.12
C LYS A 10 1.57 -3.89 16.28
N TRP A 11 2.53 -3.00 16.18
CA TRP A 11 2.45 -1.83 15.32
C TRP A 11 3.19 -2.10 14.02
N ALA A 12 2.57 -1.72 12.92
CA ALA A 12 3.20 -1.80 11.61
C ALA A 12 3.80 -0.43 11.25
N HIS A 13 5.09 -0.43 10.95
CA HIS A 13 5.82 0.73 10.48
C HIS A 13 6.01 0.61 8.97
N LEU A 14 5.27 1.41 8.21
CA LEU A 14 5.17 1.31 6.76
C LEU A 14 6.01 2.39 6.06
N VAL A 15 6.75 1.97 5.05
CA VAL A 15 7.36 2.83 4.03
C VAL A 15 6.74 2.50 2.67
N VAL A 16 6.24 3.51 1.98
CA VAL A 16 5.70 3.39 0.63
C VAL A 16 6.74 3.89 -0.37
N ILE A 17 7.04 3.08 -1.38
CA ILE A 17 7.88 3.46 -2.52
C ILE A 17 7.06 3.28 -3.79
N ALA A 18 6.88 4.35 -4.54
CA ALA A 18 6.17 4.30 -5.80
C ALA A 18 7.03 4.84 -6.95
N SER A 19 6.77 4.32 -8.14
CA SER A 19 7.40 4.77 -9.39
C SER A 19 6.38 4.78 -10.52
N ALA A 20 6.62 5.63 -11.53
CA ALA A 20 5.78 5.70 -12.71
C ALA A 20 6.62 6.05 -13.94
N SER A 21 6.22 5.56 -15.11
CA SER A 21 6.89 5.88 -16.38
C SER A 21 6.45 7.23 -16.97
N ALA A 22 5.33 7.76 -16.51
CA ALA A 22 4.81 9.10 -16.83
C ALA A 22 4.31 9.77 -15.56
N ALA A 23 3.82 11.01 -15.64
CA ALA A 23 3.30 11.73 -14.48
C ALA A 23 2.16 10.97 -13.81
N ALA A 24 2.22 10.82 -12.49
CA ALA A 24 1.24 10.13 -11.68
C ALA A 24 1.07 10.78 -10.31
N GLU A 25 -0.05 10.54 -9.69
CA GLU A 25 -0.32 10.87 -8.29
C GLU A 25 -0.25 9.60 -7.45
N VAL A 26 0.31 9.73 -6.25
CA VAL A 26 0.40 8.66 -5.26
C VAL A 26 -0.35 9.10 -4.01
N PHE A 27 -1.20 8.23 -3.51
CA PHE A 27 -1.96 8.45 -2.30
C PHE A 27 -1.74 7.30 -1.31
N LEU A 28 -1.65 7.63 -0.03
CA LEU A 28 -1.85 6.71 1.07
C LEU A 28 -3.15 7.09 1.78
N TYR A 29 -4.11 6.19 1.78
CA TYR A 29 -5.42 6.35 2.40
C TYR A 29 -5.55 5.53 3.68
N GLU A 30 -6.26 6.10 4.67
CA GLU A 30 -6.64 5.44 5.91
C GLU A 30 -8.16 5.37 6.05
N GLY A 31 -8.66 4.34 6.71
CA GLY A 31 -10.09 4.13 6.91
C GLY A 31 -10.81 3.85 5.60
N VAL A 32 -10.22 2.99 4.80
CA VAL A 32 -10.70 2.65 3.45
C VAL A 32 -11.89 1.71 3.54
N THR A 33 -12.90 1.98 2.71
CA THR A 33 -13.99 1.05 2.40
C THR A 33 -13.96 0.76 0.92
N ILE A 34 -14.05 -0.52 0.57
CA ILE A 34 -14.05 -1.02 -0.81
C ILE A 34 -14.82 -2.34 -0.80
N ASP A 35 -15.36 -2.78 -1.93
CA ASP A 35 -15.98 -4.11 -2.03
C ASP A 35 -14.94 -5.20 -1.75
N ASP A 36 -15.22 -6.04 -0.76
CA ASP A 36 -14.23 -6.93 -0.15
C ASP A 36 -13.86 -8.14 -1.03
N ASP A 37 -14.59 -8.41 -2.11
CA ASP A 37 -14.34 -9.57 -2.99
C ASP A 37 -13.62 -9.19 -4.30
N GLU A 38 -13.10 -7.97 -4.39
CA GLU A 38 -12.40 -7.46 -5.57
C GLU A 38 -10.89 -7.49 -5.38
N GLY A 39 -10.17 -8.01 -6.39
CA GLY A 39 -8.72 -7.94 -6.44
C GLY A 39 -8.01 -9.29 -6.47
N THR A 40 -6.71 -9.25 -6.32
CA THR A 40 -5.82 -10.40 -6.34
C THR A 40 -4.95 -10.40 -5.10
N GLU A 41 -4.92 -11.52 -4.40
CA GLU A 41 -4.07 -11.69 -3.22
C GLU A 41 -2.58 -11.60 -3.57
N LEU A 42 -1.85 -10.84 -2.80
CA LEU A 42 -0.40 -10.72 -2.84
C LEU A 42 0.20 -11.31 -1.57
N THR A 43 0.98 -12.37 -1.72
CA THR A 43 1.72 -12.94 -0.58
C THR A 43 2.79 -11.97 -0.09
N ILE A 44 2.79 -11.72 1.20
CA ILE A 44 3.79 -10.90 1.88
C ILE A 44 5.02 -11.76 2.20
N LEU A 45 6.19 -11.30 1.78
CA LEU A 45 7.43 -12.05 1.98
C LEU A 45 8.30 -11.41 3.06
N ASP A 46 8.72 -12.22 4.04
CA ASP A 46 9.76 -11.82 4.98
C ASP A 46 11.10 -11.63 4.24
N ARG A 47 11.75 -10.49 4.45
CA ARG A 47 13.10 -10.25 3.91
C ARG A 47 14.17 -11.12 4.57
N ASN A 48 13.97 -11.52 5.81
CA ASN A 48 14.85 -12.49 6.47
C ASN A 48 14.49 -13.91 6.02
N ARG A 49 15.11 -14.37 4.95
CA ARG A 49 14.86 -15.69 4.37
C ARG A 49 15.38 -16.86 5.21
N ASN A 50 16.07 -16.59 6.32
CA ASN A 50 16.52 -17.62 7.26
C ASN A 50 15.46 -17.99 8.31
N THR A 51 14.40 -17.18 8.43
CA THR A 51 13.28 -17.42 9.33
C THR A 51 11.99 -17.43 8.53
N ALA A 52 11.05 -18.27 8.94
CA ALA A 52 9.73 -18.38 8.30
C ALA A 52 8.69 -17.56 9.08
N ASN A 53 8.95 -16.25 9.27
CA ASN A 53 7.97 -15.40 9.90
C ASN A 53 6.87 -15.05 8.91
N THR A 54 5.63 -15.08 9.35
CA THR A 54 4.48 -14.59 8.58
C THR A 54 4.09 -13.22 9.11
N SER A 55 3.88 -12.27 8.21
CA SER A 55 3.32 -10.97 8.58
C SER A 55 1.95 -11.14 9.22
N THR A 56 1.62 -10.25 10.15
CA THR A 56 0.28 -10.18 10.73
C THR A 56 -0.67 -9.28 9.95
N MET A 57 -0.18 -8.57 8.92
CA MET A 57 -1.03 -7.80 8.01
C MET A 57 -2.03 -8.70 7.31
N LEU A 58 -3.22 -8.18 7.05
CA LEU A 58 -4.34 -8.92 6.49
C LEU A 58 -4.66 -8.45 5.08
N SER A 59 -5.11 -9.37 4.23
CA SER A 59 -5.68 -9.03 2.92
C SER A 59 -6.96 -8.20 3.08
N PHE A 60 -7.28 -7.44 2.05
CA PHE A 60 -8.49 -6.63 1.99
C PHE A 60 -9.62 -7.44 1.34
N GLU A 61 -10.28 -8.29 2.14
CA GLU A 61 -11.30 -9.24 1.71
C GLU A 61 -12.39 -9.41 2.77
N ALA A 62 -13.55 -10.00 2.37
CA ALA A 62 -14.62 -10.35 3.29
C ALA A 62 -14.16 -11.31 4.40
N THR A 63 -13.18 -12.17 4.10
CA THR A 63 -12.51 -13.04 5.09
C THR A 63 -11.00 -12.78 5.03
N PRO A 64 -10.50 -11.77 5.74
CA PRO A 64 -9.10 -11.35 5.65
C PRO A 64 -8.11 -12.47 6.02
N VAL A 65 -7.05 -12.62 5.23
CA VAL A 65 -6.02 -13.66 5.41
C VAL A 65 -4.71 -13.00 5.86
N ALA A 66 -4.12 -13.50 6.95
CA ALA A 66 -2.85 -13.02 7.45
C ALA A 66 -1.69 -13.36 6.51
N GLY A 67 -0.73 -12.45 6.38
CA GLY A 67 0.41 -12.58 5.49
C GLY A 67 0.11 -12.27 4.03
N GLN A 68 -1.00 -11.58 3.77
CA GLN A 68 -1.43 -11.17 2.44
C GLN A 68 -1.82 -9.69 2.40
N ALA A 69 -1.73 -9.09 1.20
CA ALA A 69 -2.32 -7.82 0.84
C ALA A 69 -3.15 -8.03 -0.44
N THR A 70 -4.00 -7.09 -0.81
CA THR A 70 -4.86 -7.21 -2.00
C THR A 70 -4.44 -6.18 -3.05
N TRP A 71 -4.15 -6.65 -4.27
CA TRP A 71 -3.89 -5.79 -5.41
C TRP A 71 -5.15 -5.66 -6.28
N MET A 72 -5.45 -4.43 -6.70
CA MET A 72 -6.60 -4.13 -7.55
C MET A 72 -6.18 -3.29 -8.74
N THR A 73 -6.81 -3.53 -9.88
CA THR A 73 -6.72 -2.68 -11.07
C THR A 73 -7.51 -1.39 -10.87
N GLU A 74 -7.26 -0.38 -11.70
CA GLU A 74 -8.07 0.84 -11.74
C GLU A 74 -9.56 0.55 -11.94
N ALA A 75 -9.90 -0.37 -12.84
CA ALA A 75 -11.29 -0.74 -13.11
C ALA A 75 -11.96 -1.33 -11.86
N GLN A 76 -11.29 -2.19 -11.11
CA GLN A 76 -11.79 -2.77 -9.87
C GLN A 76 -11.98 -1.71 -8.79
N VAL A 77 -11.02 -0.81 -8.59
CA VAL A 77 -11.14 0.30 -7.64
C VAL A 77 -12.32 1.19 -7.99
N ASN A 78 -12.52 1.54 -9.26
CA ASN A 78 -13.61 2.40 -9.72
C ASN A 78 -15.00 1.76 -9.54
N THR A 79 -15.10 0.44 -9.61
CA THR A 79 -16.37 -0.29 -9.43
C THR A 79 -16.64 -0.73 -8.00
N ALA A 80 -15.62 -0.78 -7.18
CA ALA A 80 -15.63 -1.34 -5.83
C ALA A 80 -16.06 -0.34 -4.74
N ASN A 81 -16.87 0.65 -5.04
CA ASN A 81 -17.39 1.64 -4.08
C ASN A 81 -16.29 2.21 -3.15
N PHE A 82 -15.14 2.51 -3.72
CA PHE A 82 -14.00 3.01 -2.95
C PHE A 82 -14.34 4.32 -2.22
N SER A 83 -14.10 4.34 -0.93
CA SER A 83 -14.08 5.54 -0.12
C SER A 83 -12.98 5.47 0.94
N ALA A 84 -12.54 6.60 1.43
CA ALA A 84 -11.54 6.68 2.48
C ALA A 84 -11.89 7.80 3.46
N THR A 85 -11.55 7.61 4.74
CA THR A 85 -11.78 8.62 5.77
C THR A 85 -10.71 9.70 5.72
N THR A 86 -9.46 9.33 5.52
CA THR A 86 -8.30 10.23 5.61
C THR A 86 -7.31 9.97 4.50
N ILE A 87 -6.77 11.04 3.91
CA ILE A 87 -5.57 10.98 3.08
C ILE A 87 -4.37 11.27 4.00
N LEU A 88 -3.54 10.26 4.23
CA LEU A 88 -2.34 10.41 5.06
C LEU A 88 -1.20 11.03 4.27
N ASP A 89 -1.05 10.66 3.00
CA ASP A 89 -0.01 11.17 2.11
C ASP A 89 -0.54 11.36 0.70
N HIS A 90 -0.06 12.42 0.04
CA HIS A 90 -0.32 12.69 -1.36
C HIS A 90 0.88 13.39 -1.99
N HIS A 91 1.45 12.81 -3.03
CA HIS A 91 2.52 13.44 -3.78
C HIS A 91 2.44 13.12 -5.28
N ILE A 92 3.12 13.93 -6.07
CA ILE A 92 3.16 13.82 -7.52
C ILE A 92 4.50 13.25 -7.96
N LEU A 93 4.45 12.17 -8.74
CA LEU A 93 5.58 11.68 -9.50
C LEU A 93 5.63 12.43 -10.83
N VAL A 94 6.64 13.27 -11.01
CA VAL A 94 6.82 14.00 -12.26
C VAL A 94 7.49 13.10 -13.30
N ALA A 95 7.02 13.18 -14.55
CA ALA A 95 7.67 12.53 -15.68
C ALA A 95 9.04 13.18 -15.91
N GLY A 96 10.11 12.44 -15.72
CA GLY A 96 11.46 12.86 -16.08
C GLY A 96 11.86 12.31 -17.45
N ALA A 97 12.54 13.10 -18.27
CA ALA A 97 13.24 12.58 -19.44
C ALA A 97 14.40 11.68 -18.97
N GLY A 98 14.16 10.36 -18.99
CA GLY A 98 15.08 9.36 -18.45
C GLY A 98 14.59 8.85 -17.11
N SER A 99 14.13 7.58 -17.11
CA SER A 99 13.63 6.81 -15.97
C SER A 99 14.45 6.99 -14.70
N LYS A 100 14.12 7.99 -13.90
CA LYS A 100 14.58 8.03 -12.52
C LYS A 100 13.38 7.73 -11.66
N PRO A 101 13.40 6.65 -10.88
CA PRO A 101 12.39 6.47 -9.84
C PRO A 101 12.44 7.69 -8.93
N ALA A 102 11.39 8.50 -8.95
CA ALA A 102 11.18 9.51 -7.94
C ALA A 102 10.68 8.78 -6.70
N GLY A 103 11.55 8.50 -5.79
CA GLY A 103 11.20 7.77 -4.57
C GLY A 103 12.41 7.14 -3.93
N GLY A 104 13.37 7.95 -3.55
CA GLY A 104 14.45 7.56 -2.67
C GLY A 104 14.22 8.19 -1.32
N ASN A 105 13.49 7.55 -0.45
CA ASN A 105 13.32 8.02 0.91
C ASN A 105 14.07 7.15 1.89
N THR A 106 14.88 7.83 2.68
CA THR A 106 15.53 7.21 3.84
C THR A 106 14.45 6.87 4.87
N ARG A 107 14.47 5.65 5.40
CA ARG A 107 13.49 5.12 6.37
C ARG A 107 13.14 6.05 7.54
N SER A 108 14.00 6.97 7.89
CA SER A 108 13.86 7.77 9.12
C SER A 108 12.94 8.98 9.01
N THR A 109 12.47 9.36 7.83
CA THR A 109 11.70 10.61 7.64
C THR A 109 10.31 10.44 7.06
N GLN A 110 9.93 9.24 6.60
CA GLN A 110 8.65 8.99 5.93
C GLN A 110 8.04 7.64 6.32
N GLU A 111 8.31 7.20 7.53
CA GLU A 111 7.72 6.00 8.07
C GLU A 111 6.38 6.34 8.74
N TRP A 112 5.34 5.63 8.34
CA TRP A 112 4.01 5.72 8.94
C TRP A 112 3.84 4.63 9.98
N VAL A 113 3.51 5.01 11.19
CA VAL A 113 3.08 4.07 12.24
C VAL A 113 1.57 3.89 12.09
N LEU A 114 1.15 2.72 11.67
CA LEU A 114 -0.23 2.46 11.32
C LEU A 114 -1.08 2.12 12.54
N ALA A 115 -2.30 2.63 12.59
CA ALA A 115 -3.28 2.30 13.63
C ALA A 115 -3.72 0.83 13.52
N PRO A 116 -3.99 0.13 14.63
CA PRO A 116 -4.49 -1.25 14.60
C PRO A 116 -5.94 -1.32 14.09
N SER A 117 -6.35 -2.49 13.61
CA SER A 117 -7.72 -2.76 13.10
C SER A 117 -8.20 -1.73 12.08
N THR A 118 -7.30 -1.30 11.19
CA THR A 118 -7.57 -0.22 10.26
C THR A 118 -7.24 -0.64 8.84
N LYS A 119 -8.13 -0.34 7.91
CA LYS A 119 -7.98 -0.62 6.49
C LYS A 119 -7.24 0.54 5.81
N TYR A 120 -6.22 0.21 5.02
CA TYR A 120 -5.37 1.14 4.27
C TYR A 120 -5.35 0.82 2.79
N ALA A 121 -5.13 1.83 1.96
CA ALA A 121 -4.85 1.63 0.55
C ALA A 121 -3.75 2.58 0.05
N VAL A 122 -2.84 2.03 -0.74
CA VAL A 122 -1.91 2.81 -1.57
C VAL A 122 -2.42 2.81 -3.01
N VAL A 123 -2.68 3.98 -3.53
CA VAL A 123 -3.22 4.19 -4.88
C VAL A 123 -2.22 4.99 -5.70
N VAL A 124 -1.93 4.53 -6.91
CA VAL A 124 -1.18 5.29 -7.91
C VAL A 124 -2.08 5.49 -9.12
N GLN A 125 -2.31 6.74 -9.50
CA GLN A 125 -3.18 7.08 -10.63
C GLN A 125 -2.48 8.00 -11.63
N ASN A 126 -2.86 7.90 -12.89
CA ASN A 126 -2.31 8.74 -13.96
C ASN A 126 -2.74 10.19 -13.81
N ILE A 127 -1.82 11.10 -14.14
CA ILE A 127 -2.14 12.48 -14.47
C ILE A 127 -2.19 12.56 -16.00
N GLY A 128 -3.41 12.61 -16.57
CA GLY A 128 -3.63 12.67 -18.01
C GLY A 128 -3.87 11.32 -18.68
N ALA A 129 -3.96 11.30 -20.00
CA ALA A 129 -4.43 10.18 -20.81
C ALA A 129 -3.30 9.27 -21.36
N SER A 130 -2.04 9.52 -21.00
CA SER A 130 -0.92 8.74 -21.51
C SER A 130 -0.85 7.37 -20.84
N VAL A 131 -0.45 6.35 -21.61
CA VAL A 131 -0.13 5.03 -21.04
C VAL A 131 1.00 5.20 -20.03
N ASN A 132 0.81 4.62 -18.84
CA ASN A 132 1.76 4.72 -17.74
C ASN A 132 1.93 3.36 -17.09
N THR A 133 3.16 3.04 -16.72
CA THR A 133 3.49 1.82 -15.96
C THR A 133 3.83 2.25 -14.54
N HIS A 134 3.12 1.70 -13.57
CA HIS A 134 3.32 1.98 -12.16
C HIS A 134 4.05 0.84 -11.46
N GLY A 135 4.93 1.20 -10.53
CA GLY A 135 5.51 0.26 -9.57
C GLY A 135 5.20 0.73 -8.15
N ILE A 136 4.72 -0.18 -7.32
CA ILE A 136 4.47 0.06 -5.90
C ILE A 136 5.24 -0.99 -5.11
N THR A 137 6.03 -0.53 -4.14
CA THR A 137 6.66 -1.39 -3.14
C THR A 137 6.24 -0.91 -1.76
N LEU A 138 5.69 -1.82 -0.98
CA LEU A 138 5.39 -1.61 0.42
C LEU A 138 6.44 -2.36 1.24
N ASP A 139 7.11 -1.65 2.11
CA ASP A 139 8.12 -2.18 3.01
C ASP A 139 7.75 -1.83 4.44
N TRP A 140 7.67 -2.80 5.33
CA TRP A 140 7.32 -2.56 6.72
C TRP A 140 7.99 -3.54 7.67
N TYR A 141 7.97 -3.20 8.92
CA TYR A 141 8.27 -4.11 10.02
C TYR A 141 7.19 -3.99 11.10
N GLU A 142 7.03 -5.04 11.84
CA GLU A 142 6.05 -5.17 12.91
C GLU A 142 6.77 -5.38 14.22
N HIS A 143 6.43 -4.59 15.22
CA HIS A 143 6.96 -4.77 16.57
C HIS A 143 5.87 -4.57 17.62
N THR A 144 6.10 -5.12 18.79
CA THR A 144 5.29 -4.84 19.98
C THR A 144 5.90 -3.65 20.67
N ASP A 145 5.11 -2.67 21.03
CA ASP A 145 5.58 -1.59 21.91
C ASP A 145 5.89 -2.19 23.30
N LEU A 146 7.03 -1.84 23.86
CA LEU A 146 7.49 -2.31 25.15
C LEU A 146 7.13 -1.32 26.24
#